data_4f295d9850a4b228b37edc963b381286
#
_entry.id   4f295d9850a4b228b37edc963b381286
#
_cell.length_a   1.000
_cell.length_b   1.000
_cell.length_c   1.000
_cell.angle_alpha   90.00
_cell.angle_beta   90.00
_cell.angle_gamma   90.00
#
_symmetry.space_group_name_H-M   'P 1'
#
loop_
_entity.id
_entity.type
_entity.pdbx_description
1 polymer ?
#
loop_
_entity_poly.entity_id
_entity_poly.type
_entity_poly.pdbx_seq_one_letter_code
_entity_poly.pdbx_strand_id
1 'polypeptide(L)'
;MNVDDAVQTFLDALAAEGRAARNTLAAYGHDLALLAEFLEERGVRDIREVRREHITFFASWLTGRGAAATTLARRMAAVRRLFRHLVVEGVLEGDPTERVPLPRRPQALPKALTPDEVKALLAAPGEANDLGLRDTALLTMMYSTGLRVSELCGLDVGDVDTQSGFVRCLGKGSKERMVPIGRVALERCSRWLLGARESLLRDRRQPALFVSRRGGRLSRSGVFRIVQRAAMAAGLDCRRLSPHTLRHSFATHLLEGGAGLRDIQEMLGHSSIATTELYAHVTTSFLREQHGMFHPRARDRQQNAGR
;
A
#
# COMPACT_ATOMS: atom_id res chain seq x y z
N MET A 1 21.76 -24.01 -19.39
CA MET A 1 20.37 -23.47 -19.26
C MET A 1 20.39 -22.04 -19.77
N ASN A 2 19.50 -21.71 -20.71
CA ASN A 2 19.38 -20.32 -21.18
C ASN A 2 18.94 -19.40 -20.03
N VAL A 3 19.31 -18.11 -20.10
CA VAL A 3 18.94 -17.10 -19.08
C VAL A 3 17.43 -16.95 -18.96
N ASP A 4 16.72 -16.90 -20.10
CA ASP A 4 15.26 -16.75 -20.09
C ASP A 4 14.55 -17.98 -19.51
N ASP A 5 15.03 -19.19 -19.84
CA ASP A 5 14.51 -20.43 -19.26
C ASP A 5 14.70 -20.45 -17.73
N ALA A 6 15.87 -20.01 -17.25
CA ALA A 6 16.17 -19.95 -15.82
C ALA A 6 15.26 -18.96 -15.10
N VAL A 7 14.98 -17.79 -15.70
CA VAL A 7 14.04 -16.79 -15.17
C VAL A 7 12.63 -17.35 -15.14
N GLN A 8 12.16 -17.98 -16.22
CA GLN A 8 10.80 -18.54 -16.29
C GLN A 8 10.62 -19.67 -15.28
N THR A 9 11.56 -20.61 -15.20
CA THR A 9 11.53 -21.70 -14.21
C THR A 9 11.44 -21.18 -12.78
N PHE A 10 12.20 -20.15 -12.45
CA PHE A 10 12.14 -19.50 -11.14
C PHE A 10 10.78 -18.84 -10.88
N LEU A 11 10.19 -18.14 -11.85
CA LEU A 11 8.90 -17.50 -11.71
C LEU A 11 7.78 -18.54 -11.53
N ASP A 12 7.86 -19.66 -12.26
CA ASP A 12 6.90 -20.75 -12.17
C ASP A 12 6.99 -21.46 -10.81
N ALA A 13 8.21 -21.71 -10.32
CA ALA A 13 8.43 -22.24 -8.97
C ALA A 13 7.84 -21.34 -7.88
N LEU A 14 8.08 -20.01 -7.98
CA LEU A 14 7.49 -19.06 -7.05
C LEU A 14 5.96 -19.00 -7.10
N ALA A 15 5.38 -19.18 -8.29
CA ALA A 15 3.94 -19.23 -8.46
C ALA A 15 3.35 -20.49 -7.83
N ALA A 16 3.99 -21.66 -8.05
CA ALA A 16 3.58 -22.96 -7.52
C ALA A 16 3.64 -23.02 -5.99
N GLU A 17 4.65 -22.39 -5.37
CA GLU A 17 4.75 -22.30 -3.91
C GLU A 17 3.60 -21.53 -3.24
N GLY A 18 2.80 -20.78 -3.99
CA GLY A 18 1.71 -19.94 -3.46
C GLY A 18 2.14 -18.81 -2.52
N ARG A 19 3.46 -18.63 -2.31
CA ARG A 19 4.04 -17.66 -1.37
C ARG A 19 4.17 -16.24 -1.95
N ALA A 20 4.19 -16.11 -3.28
CA ALA A 20 4.34 -14.82 -3.94
C ALA A 20 2.98 -14.29 -4.43
N ALA A 21 2.61 -13.07 -4.02
CA ALA A 21 1.43 -12.41 -4.55
C ALA A 21 1.62 -12.10 -6.05
N ARG A 22 0.52 -12.10 -6.83
CA ARG A 22 0.51 -11.83 -8.27
C ARG A 22 1.33 -10.59 -8.66
N ASN A 23 1.24 -9.51 -7.86
CA ASN A 23 2.03 -8.29 -8.08
C ASN A 23 3.53 -8.50 -7.82
N THR A 24 3.91 -9.40 -6.94
CA THR A 24 5.32 -9.73 -6.67
C THR A 24 5.92 -10.51 -7.84
N LEU A 25 5.17 -11.47 -8.39
CA LEU A 25 5.57 -12.23 -9.57
C LEU A 25 5.76 -11.29 -10.78
N ALA A 26 4.78 -10.40 -11.04
CA ALA A 26 4.89 -9.42 -12.11
C ALA A 26 6.09 -8.46 -11.94
N ALA A 27 6.36 -8.02 -10.70
CA ALA A 27 7.51 -7.16 -10.42
C ALA A 27 8.84 -7.89 -10.63
N TYR A 28 8.94 -9.15 -10.19
CA TYR A 28 10.12 -9.97 -10.40
C TYR A 28 10.34 -10.28 -11.88
N GLY A 29 9.26 -10.62 -12.62
CA GLY A 29 9.34 -10.84 -14.06
C GLY A 29 9.92 -9.64 -14.79
N HIS A 30 9.41 -8.42 -14.49
CA HIS A 30 9.95 -7.21 -15.08
C HIS A 30 11.41 -6.93 -14.69
N ASP A 31 11.77 -7.14 -13.42
CA ASP A 31 13.13 -6.90 -12.94
C ASP A 31 14.15 -7.88 -13.54
N LEU A 32 13.76 -9.15 -13.69
CA LEU A 32 14.61 -10.20 -14.24
C LEU A 32 14.70 -10.14 -15.77
N ALA A 33 13.66 -9.66 -16.46
CA ALA A 33 13.72 -9.36 -17.89
C ALA A 33 14.80 -8.31 -18.20
N LEU A 34 14.97 -7.30 -17.34
CA LEU A 34 16.07 -6.32 -17.48
C LEU A 34 17.45 -6.95 -17.28
N LEU A 35 17.56 -7.97 -16.43
CA LEU A 35 18.81 -8.73 -16.29
C LEU A 35 19.10 -9.55 -17.55
N ALA A 36 18.09 -10.21 -18.11
CA ALA A 36 18.22 -10.99 -19.35
C ALA A 36 18.64 -10.09 -20.51
N GLU A 37 17.97 -8.94 -20.72
CA GLU A 37 18.37 -7.92 -21.72
C GLU A 37 19.84 -7.51 -21.56
N PHE A 38 20.25 -7.18 -20.33
CA PHE A 38 21.62 -6.77 -20.04
C PHE A 38 22.67 -7.87 -20.35
N LEU A 39 22.36 -9.12 -20.03
CA LEU A 39 23.25 -10.26 -20.28
C LEU A 39 23.33 -10.59 -21.77
N GLU A 40 22.20 -10.51 -22.48
CA GLU A 40 22.15 -10.72 -23.94
C GLU A 40 22.98 -9.68 -24.69
N GLU A 41 22.89 -8.37 -24.32
CA GLU A 41 23.74 -7.30 -24.87
C GLU A 41 25.25 -7.60 -24.74
N ARG A 42 25.64 -8.47 -23.81
CA ARG A 42 27.04 -8.88 -23.53
C ARG A 42 27.40 -10.27 -24.04
N GLY A 43 26.49 -10.89 -24.77
CA GLY A 43 26.69 -12.22 -25.34
C GLY A 43 26.62 -13.37 -24.34
N VAL A 44 26.20 -13.11 -23.09
CA VAL A 44 26.03 -14.13 -22.04
C VAL A 44 24.65 -14.76 -22.18
N ARG A 45 24.60 -15.95 -22.77
CA ARG A 45 23.34 -16.67 -23.04
C ARG A 45 23.04 -17.80 -22.06
N ASP A 46 24.07 -18.39 -21.46
CA ASP A 46 23.94 -19.47 -20.48
C ASP A 46 24.04 -18.88 -19.06
N ILE A 47 23.06 -19.15 -18.21
CA ILE A 47 22.99 -18.64 -16.82
C ILE A 47 24.21 -19.10 -16.01
N ARG A 48 24.82 -20.23 -16.36
CA ARG A 48 26.04 -20.80 -15.73
C ARG A 48 27.31 -19.98 -16.03
N GLU A 49 27.28 -19.16 -17.07
CA GLU A 49 28.40 -18.27 -17.42
C GLU A 49 28.35 -16.95 -16.66
N VAL A 50 27.26 -16.67 -15.95
CA VAL A 50 27.10 -15.44 -15.17
C VAL A 50 28.10 -15.43 -14.02
N ARG A 51 28.93 -14.41 -13.98
CA ARG A 51 29.93 -14.16 -12.94
C ARG A 51 29.57 -12.94 -12.12
N ARG A 52 30.23 -12.78 -10.98
CA ARG A 52 30.09 -11.63 -10.08
C ARG A 52 30.24 -10.29 -10.82
N GLU A 53 31.17 -10.22 -11.76
CA GLU A 53 31.43 -9.02 -12.55
C GLU A 53 30.20 -8.60 -13.36
N HIS A 54 29.49 -9.56 -13.97
CA HIS A 54 28.26 -9.29 -14.71
C HIS A 54 27.20 -8.67 -13.80
N ILE A 55 27.06 -9.17 -12.57
CA ILE A 55 26.08 -8.64 -11.61
C ILE A 55 26.47 -7.23 -11.12
N THR A 56 27.78 -6.99 -10.91
CA THR A 56 28.30 -5.66 -10.55
C THR A 56 28.05 -4.64 -11.67
N PHE A 57 28.34 -5.03 -12.92
CA PHE A 57 28.09 -4.19 -14.09
C PHE A 57 26.61 -3.96 -14.33
N PHE A 58 25.75 -4.94 -14.07
CA PHE A 58 24.30 -4.76 -14.13
C PHE A 58 23.81 -3.70 -13.15
N ALA A 59 24.32 -3.72 -11.92
CA ALA A 59 23.99 -2.67 -10.93
C ALA A 59 24.43 -1.27 -11.40
N SER A 60 25.62 -1.16 -12.00
CA SER A 60 26.13 0.09 -12.56
C SER A 60 25.33 0.54 -13.79
N TRP A 61 24.93 -0.37 -14.67
CA TRP A 61 24.10 -0.12 -15.84
C TRP A 61 22.70 0.41 -15.44
N LEU A 62 22.09 -0.18 -14.40
CA LEU A 62 20.83 0.32 -13.85
C LEU A 62 20.97 1.73 -13.29
N THR A 63 22.09 2.02 -12.62
CA THR A 63 22.38 3.36 -12.07
C THR A 63 22.57 4.38 -13.20
N GLY A 64 23.30 4.02 -14.25
CA GLY A 64 23.50 4.87 -15.44
C GLY A 64 22.20 5.20 -16.17
N ARG A 65 21.19 4.32 -16.11
CA ARG A 65 19.82 4.56 -16.62
C ARG A 65 18.94 5.36 -15.65
N GLY A 66 19.50 5.93 -14.58
CA GLY A 66 18.78 6.80 -13.63
C GLY A 66 17.92 6.04 -12.61
N ALA A 67 18.18 4.75 -12.36
CA ALA A 67 17.44 4.00 -11.36
C ALA A 67 17.68 4.58 -9.95
N ALA A 68 16.59 4.94 -9.24
CA ALA A 68 16.68 5.37 -7.85
C ALA A 68 17.25 4.22 -6.96
N ALA A 69 17.97 4.58 -5.89
CA ALA A 69 18.60 3.60 -4.98
C ALA A 69 17.62 2.54 -4.44
N THR A 70 16.38 2.92 -4.16
CA THR A 70 15.32 1.98 -3.73
C THR A 70 14.91 1.00 -4.82
N THR A 71 14.84 1.46 -6.07
CA THR A 71 14.55 0.63 -7.25
C THR A 71 15.70 -0.34 -7.52
N LEU A 72 16.94 0.15 -7.46
CA LEU A 72 18.13 -0.66 -7.60
C LEU A 72 18.17 -1.77 -6.52
N ALA A 73 17.98 -1.41 -5.25
CA ALA A 73 17.96 -2.39 -4.16
C ALA A 73 16.87 -3.47 -4.35
N ARG A 74 15.67 -3.09 -4.85
CA ARG A 74 14.59 -4.04 -5.14
C ARG A 74 14.96 -4.98 -6.28
N ARG A 75 15.47 -4.45 -7.39
CA ARG A 75 15.90 -5.25 -8.56
C ARG A 75 16.99 -6.24 -8.18
N MET A 76 18.00 -5.77 -7.46
CA MET A 76 19.09 -6.64 -6.99
C MET A 76 18.59 -7.71 -6.01
N ALA A 77 17.54 -7.44 -5.23
CA ALA A 77 16.91 -8.46 -4.38
C ALA A 77 16.22 -9.56 -5.22
N ALA A 78 15.57 -9.20 -6.34
CA ALA A 78 14.99 -10.18 -7.27
C ALA A 78 16.10 -11.05 -7.91
N VAL A 79 17.18 -10.43 -8.37
CA VAL A 79 18.36 -11.11 -8.93
C VAL A 79 18.97 -12.11 -7.93
N ARG A 80 19.20 -11.67 -6.69
CA ARG A 80 19.69 -12.57 -5.63
C ARG A 80 18.78 -13.75 -5.39
N ARG A 81 17.47 -13.52 -5.42
CA ARG A 81 16.51 -14.60 -5.20
C ARG A 81 16.52 -15.63 -6.32
N LEU A 82 16.69 -15.18 -7.58
CA LEU A 82 16.88 -16.04 -8.73
C LEU A 82 18.12 -16.94 -8.54
N PHE A 83 19.29 -16.33 -8.30
CA PHE A 83 20.55 -17.09 -8.21
C PHE A 83 20.58 -18.04 -7.03
N ARG A 84 20.03 -17.68 -5.87
CA ARG A 84 19.85 -18.59 -4.75
C ARG A 84 18.96 -19.79 -5.08
N HIS A 85 17.87 -19.56 -5.79
CA HIS A 85 17.01 -20.64 -6.25
C HIS A 85 17.79 -21.60 -7.18
N LEU A 86 18.54 -21.07 -8.13
CA LEU A 86 19.33 -21.87 -9.05
C LEU A 86 20.44 -22.70 -8.35
N VAL A 87 21.00 -22.19 -7.27
CA VAL A 87 21.94 -22.95 -6.43
C VAL A 87 21.22 -24.06 -5.67
N VAL A 88 20.05 -23.78 -5.10
CA VAL A 88 19.24 -24.79 -4.38
C VAL A 88 18.79 -25.90 -5.32
N GLU A 89 18.42 -25.58 -6.56
CA GLU A 89 18.04 -26.55 -7.61
C GLU A 89 19.24 -27.26 -8.24
N GLY A 90 20.48 -26.98 -7.81
CA GLY A 90 21.69 -27.61 -8.32
C GLY A 90 22.07 -27.20 -9.74
N VAL A 91 21.48 -26.13 -10.29
CA VAL A 91 21.82 -25.59 -11.61
C VAL A 91 23.17 -24.87 -11.59
N LEU A 92 23.50 -24.26 -10.44
CA LEU A 92 24.72 -23.54 -10.17
C LEU A 92 25.46 -24.11 -8.96
N GLU A 93 26.79 -24.15 -9.00
CA GLU A 93 27.64 -24.54 -7.88
C GLU A 93 27.82 -23.44 -6.83
N GLY A 94 27.60 -22.17 -7.21
CA GLY A 94 27.74 -21.00 -6.32
C GLY A 94 26.91 -19.81 -6.76
N ASP A 95 26.61 -18.92 -5.81
CA ASP A 95 25.82 -17.72 -6.03
C ASP A 95 26.70 -16.52 -6.45
N PRO A 96 26.65 -16.06 -7.71
CA PRO A 96 27.45 -14.94 -8.18
C PRO A 96 27.06 -13.61 -7.51
N THR A 97 25.94 -13.58 -6.79
CA THR A 97 25.45 -12.36 -6.12
C THR A 97 25.90 -12.23 -4.67
N GLU A 98 26.50 -13.27 -4.07
CA GLU A 98 26.77 -13.37 -2.64
C GLU A 98 27.59 -12.19 -2.10
N ARG A 99 28.64 -11.79 -2.83
CA ARG A 99 29.56 -10.72 -2.43
C ARG A 99 29.36 -9.40 -3.18
N VAL A 100 28.24 -9.24 -3.90
CA VAL A 100 27.93 -7.96 -4.57
C VAL A 100 27.37 -6.98 -3.54
N PRO A 101 27.99 -5.81 -3.31
CA PRO A 101 27.48 -4.85 -2.38
C PRO A 101 26.15 -4.30 -2.87
N LEU A 102 25.12 -4.34 -2.02
CA LEU A 102 23.88 -3.65 -2.29
C LEU A 102 23.97 -2.19 -1.85
N PRO A 103 23.39 -1.26 -2.62
CA PRO A 103 23.21 0.09 -2.13
C PRO A 103 22.45 0.03 -0.80
N ARG A 104 23.03 0.65 0.23
CA ARG A 104 22.29 0.83 1.49
C ARG A 104 21.03 1.64 1.17
N ARG A 105 19.86 1.12 1.49
CA ARG A 105 18.64 1.92 1.42
C ARG A 105 18.85 3.13 2.33
N PRO A 106 18.70 4.37 1.82
CA PRO A 106 18.59 5.49 2.73
C PRO A 106 17.39 5.17 3.63
N GLN A 107 17.62 4.92 4.91
CA GLN A 107 16.58 4.81 5.93
C GLN A 107 16.08 6.23 6.27
N ALA A 108 15.54 6.92 5.29
CA ALA A 108 14.67 8.03 5.62
C ALA A 108 13.36 7.39 6.09
N LEU A 109 13.21 7.26 7.41
CA LEU A 109 11.91 6.99 8.00
C LEU A 109 10.97 8.07 7.47
N PRO A 110 9.90 7.72 6.74
CA PRO A 110 8.92 8.71 6.32
C PRO A 110 8.44 9.39 7.61
N LYS A 111 8.66 10.70 7.75
CA LYS A 111 8.09 11.42 8.88
C LYS A 111 6.57 11.35 8.73
N ALA A 112 5.90 10.89 9.78
CA ALA A 112 4.45 11.00 9.87
C ALA A 112 4.08 12.49 9.74
N LEU A 113 2.93 12.75 9.14
CA LEU A 113 2.34 14.09 9.13
C LEU A 113 1.97 14.48 10.56
N THR A 114 2.14 15.74 10.91
CA THR A 114 1.59 16.26 12.16
C THR A 114 0.05 16.24 12.13
N PRO A 115 -0.64 16.27 13.27
CA PRO A 115 -2.10 16.37 13.33
C PRO A 115 -2.64 17.56 12.53
N ASP A 116 -1.97 18.72 12.55
CA ASP A 116 -2.37 19.91 11.81
C ASP A 116 -2.18 19.74 10.30
N GLU A 117 -1.07 19.14 9.86
CA GLU A 117 -0.85 18.78 8.45
C GLU A 117 -1.92 17.79 7.94
N VAL A 118 -2.29 16.80 8.75
CA VAL A 118 -3.39 15.88 8.42
C VAL A 118 -4.70 16.64 8.33
N LYS A 119 -5.02 17.52 9.28
CA LYS A 119 -6.23 18.33 9.26
C LYS A 119 -6.33 19.19 8.00
N ALA A 120 -5.23 19.86 7.64
CA ALA A 120 -5.13 20.66 6.42
C ALA A 120 -5.34 19.80 5.16
N LEU A 121 -4.65 18.66 5.07
CA LEU A 121 -4.74 17.74 3.94
C LEU A 121 -6.17 17.21 3.73
N LEU A 122 -6.86 16.83 4.82
CA LEU A 122 -8.20 16.27 4.77
C LEU A 122 -9.29 17.32 4.49
N ALA A 123 -9.00 18.60 4.70
CA ALA A 123 -9.88 19.71 4.37
C ALA A 123 -9.66 20.28 2.95
N ALA A 124 -8.47 20.08 2.40
CA ALA A 124 -8.04 20.70 1.16
C ALA A 124 -8.92 20.45 -0.09
N PRO A 125 -9.55 19.27 -0.30
CA PRO A 125 -10.42 19.09 -1.46
C PRO A 125 -11.69 19.94 -1.40
N GLY A 126 -12.12 20.37 -0.21
CA GLY A 126 -13.39 21.06 -0.01
C GLY A 126 -14.60 20.15 -0.23
N GLU A 127 -15.79 20.70 -0.11
CA GLU A 127 -17.05 19.96 -0.25
C GLU A 127 -18.05 20.71 -1.17
N ALA A 128 -17.56 21.65 -1.98
CA ALA A 128 -18.38 22.48 -2.84
C ALA A 128 -18.95 21.75 -4.08
N ASN A 129 -18.41 20.59 -4.41
CA ASN A 129 -18.84 19.80 -5.56
C ASN A 129 -18.64 18.29 -5.28
N ASP A 130 -19.23 17.45 -6.15
CA ASP A 130 -19.25 15.99 -5.98
C ASP A 130 -17.85 15.37 -5.93
N LEU A 131 -16.89 15.88 -6.70
CA LEU A 131 -15.50 15.40 -6.65
C LEU A 131 -14.82 15.79 -5.33
N GLY A 132 -15.09 16.97 -4.82
CA GLY A 132 -14.61 17.42 -3.53
C GLY A 132 -15.17 16.57 -2.38
N LEU A 133 -16.48 16.30 -2.39
CA LEU A 133 -17.13 15.39 -1.43
C LEU A 133 -16.51 14.00 -1.48
N ARG A 134 -16.29 13.45 -2.69
CA ARG A 134 -15.59 12.17 -2.88
C ARG A 134 -14.18 12.19 -2.29
N ASP A 135 -13.38 13.18 -2.67
CA ASP A 135 -11.96 13.25 -2.31
C ASP A 135 -11.81 13.47 -0.79
N THR A 136 -12.67 14.28 -0.18
CA THR A 136 -12.71 14.48 1.26
C THR A 136 -13.12 13.20 2.01
N ALA A 137 -14.16 12.49 1.55
CA ALA A 137 -14.58 11.21 2.13
C ALA A 137 -13.48 10.16 2.00
N LEU A 138 -12.84 10.06 0.83
CA LEU A 138 -11.76 9.13 0.54
C LEU A 138 -10.55 9.36 1.46
N LEU A 139 -10.05 10.59 1.53
CA LEU A 139 -8.88 10.92 2.35
C LEU A 139 -9.16 10.70 3.83
N THR A 140 -10.35 11.06 4.28
CA THR A 140 -10.75 10.87 5.69
C THR A 140 -10.89 9.38 6.01
N MET A 141 -11.47 8.58 5.11
CA MET A 141 -11.56 7.13 5.26
C MET A 141 -10.16 6.51 5.35
N MET A 142 -9.24 6.88 4.43
CA MET A 142 -7.87 6.38 4.45
C MET A 142 -7.15 6.66 5.77
N TYR A 143 -7.26 7.89 6.27
CA TYR A 143 -6.62 8.27 7.52
C TYR A 143 -7.30 7.65 8.74
N SER A 144 -8.63 7.55 8.74
CA SER A 144 -9.39 7.01 9.87
C SER A 144 -9.22 5.51 10.05
N THR A 145 -9.03 4.77 8.98
CA THR A 145 -8.99 3.30 8.99
C THR A 145 -7.59 2.72 8.77
N GLY A 146 -6.67 3.52 8.27
CA GLY A 146 -5.33 3.06 7.88
C GLY A 146 -5.33 2.00 6.78
N LEU A 147 -6.38 1.86 5.98
CA LEU A 147 -6.47 0.90 4.89
C LEU A 147 -5.33 1.07 3.87
N ARG A 148 -4.86 -0.04 3.29
CA ARG A 148 -3.98 0.02 2.12
C ARG A 148 -4.73 0.63 0.94
N VAL A 149 -4.02 1.34 0.07
CA VAL A 149 -4.63 1.93 -1.14
C VAL A 149 -5.37 0.89 -2.00
N SER A 150 -4.85 -0.34 -2.07
CA SER A 150 -5.51 -1.43 -2.80
C SER A 150 -6.80 -1.89 -2.12
N GLU A 151 -6.83 -1.94 -0.80
CA GLU A 151 -8.01 -2.28 -0.02
C GLU A 151 -9.07 -1.21 -0.20
N LEU A 152 -8.72 0.06 -0.05
CA LEU A 152 -9.63 1.19 -0.28
C LEU A 152 -10.23 1.19 -1.70
N CYS A 153 -9.40 0.96 -2.73
CA CYS A 153 -9.88 0.86 -4.11
C CYS A 153 -10.80 -0.35 -4.32
N GLY A 154 -10.62 -1.40 -3.54
CA GLY A 154 -11.43 -2.62 -3.61
C GLY A 154 -12.80 -2.51 -2.97
N LEU A 155 -13.02 -1.54 -2.09
CA LEU A 155 -14.28 -1.42 -1.35
C LEU A 155 -15.48 -1.22 -2.27
N ASP A 156 -16.55 -1.91 -1.93
CA ASP A 156 -17.89 -1.69 -2.46
C ASP A 156 -18.76 -0.93 -1.43
N VAL A 157 -19.87 -0.39 -1.86
CA VAL A 157 -20.80 0.32 -0.98
C VAL A 157 -21.27 -0.58 0.16
N GLY A 158 -21.53 -1.87 -0.12
CA GLY A 158 -21.96 -2.86 0.87
C GLY A 158 -20.89 -3.28 1.87
N ASP A 159 -19.62 -2.86 1.68
CA ASP A 159 -18.56 -3.13 2.64
C ASP A 159 -18.52 -2.11 3.80
N VAL A 160 -19.27 -1.02 3.71
CA VAL A 160 -19.35 0.00 4.75
C VAL A 160 -20.65 -0.13 5.51
N ASP A 161 -20.57 -0.53 6.76
CA ASP A 161 -21.69 -0.49 7.68
C ASP A 161 -21.72 0.88 8.37
N THR A 162 -22.63 1.73 7.89
CA THR A 162 -22.80 3.09 8.43
C THR A 162 -23.48 3.13 9.78
N GLN A 163 -24.22 2.09 10.16
CA GLN A 163 -24.89 2.00 11.44
C GLN A 163 -23.94 1.55 12.54
N SER A 164 -23.21 0.48 12.30
CA SER A 164 -22.23 -0.05 13.25
C SER A 164 -20.88 0.68 13.21
N GLY A 165 -20.59 1.44 12.15
CA GLY A 165 -19.36 2.25 12.00
C GLY A 165 -18.13 1.40 11.72
N PHE A 166 -18.25 0.39 10.86
CA PHE A 166 -17.17 -0.48 10.43
C PHE A 166 -17.07 -0.56 8.91
N VAL A 167 -15.86 -0.85 8.45
CA VAL A 167 -15.61 -1.25 7.07
C VAL A 167 -15.03 -2.66 7.04
N ARG A 168 -15.61 -3.51 6.20
CA ARG A 168 -15.10 -4.83 5.87
C ARG A 168 -14.09 -4.69 4.74
N CYS A 169 -12.90 -5.21 4.91
CA CYS A 169 -11.87 -5.17 3.87
C CYS A 169 -11.17 -6.52 3.69
N LEU A 170 -10.81 -6.82 2.46
CA LEU A 170 -10.05 -8.01 2.07
C LEU A 170 -8.55 -7.72 2.19
N GLY A 171 -7.87 -8.43 3.08
CA GLY A 171 -6.43 -8.37 3.26
C GLY A 171 -5.66 -9.30 2.32
N LYS A 172 -4.36 -9.45 2.57
CA LYS A 172 -3.50 -10.39 1.85
C LYS A 172 -3.99 -11.83 2.04
N GLY A 173 -4.15 -12.57 0.94
CA GLY A 173 -4.64 -13.96 0.96
C GLY A 173 -6.15 -14.09 1.15
N SER A 174 -6.91 -13.06 0.71
CA SER A 174 -8.38 -13.02 0.79
C SER A 174 -8.94 -13.14 2.21
N LYS A 175 -8.15 -12.84 3.24
CA LYS A 175 -8.63 -12.79 4.62
C LYS A 175 -9.41 -11.51 4.85
N GLU A 176 -10.64 -11.65 5.29
CA GLU A 176 -11.49 -10.52 5.67
C GLU A 176 -11.11 -9.99 7.06
N ARG A 177 -11.21 -8.68 7.24
CA ARG A 177 -11.15 -8.04 8.55
C ARG A 177 -12.11 -6.85 8.61
N MET A 178 -12.62 -6.62 9.81
CA MET A 178 -13.42 -5.43 10.11
C MET A 178 -12.52 -4.36 10.71
N VAL A 179 -12.64 -3.12 10.20
CA VAL A 179 -11.88 -1.97 10.70
C VAL A 179 -12.87 -0.90 11.15
N PRO A 180 -12.74 -0.35 12.36
CA PRO A 180 -13.62 0.70 12.83
C PRO A 180 -13.42 2.00 12.03
N ILE A 181 -14.50 2.69 11.73
CA ILE A 181 -14.49 3.98 11.04
C ILE A 181 -14.78 5.06 12.08
N GLY A 182 -13.89 6.05 12.18
CA GLY A 182 -14.12 7.21 13.04
C GLY A 182 -15.34 8.03 12.58
N ARG A 183 -16.05 8.64 13.53
CA ARG A 183 -17.30 9.36 13.28
C ARG A 183 -17.22 10.38 12.14
N VAL A 184 -16.15 11.17 12.07
CA VAL A 184 -15.95 12.17 11.00
C VAL A 184 -15.82 11.51 9.62
N ALA A 185 -15.16 10.35 9.54
CA ALA A 185 -15.03 9.61 8.28
C ALA A 185 -16.37 9.01 7.87
N LEU A 186 -17.15 8.54 8.83
CA LEU A 186 -18.47 8.00 8.60
C LEU A 186 -19.45 9.08 8.10
N GLU A 187 -19.48 10.25 8.75
CA GLU A 187 -20.29 11.40 8.33
C GLU A 187 -19.95 11.82 6.88
N ARG A 188 -18.67 11.92 6.55
CA ARG A 188 -18.21 12.29 5.19
C ARG A 188 -18.52 11.20 4.16
N CYS A 189 -18.36 9.94 4.53
CA CYS A 189 -18.72 8.82 3.68
C CYS A 189 -20.22 8.79 3.39
N SER A 190 -21.06 9.02 4.41
CA SER A 190 -22.51 9.12 4.25
C SER A 190 -22.92 10.27 3.33
N ARG A 191 -22.32 11.45 3.48
CA ARG A 191 -22.57 12.59 2.59
C ARG A 191 -22.15 12.31 1.14
N TRP A 192 -21.06 11.60 0.94
CA TRP A 192 -20.63 11.11 -0.36
C TRP A 192 -21.67 10.16 -0.97
N LEU A 193 -22.20 9.23 -0.20
CA LEU A 193 -23.19 8.23 -0.65
C LEU A 193 -24.56 8.83 -0.93
N LEU A 194 -24.96 9.89 -0.20
CA LEU A 194 -26.29 10.53 -0.26
C LEU A 194 -26.49 11.46 -1.49
N GLY A 195 -26.00 11.09 -2.65
CA GLY A 195 -26.29 11.81 -3.90
C GLY A 195 -25.04 12.11 -4.75
N ALA A 196 -23.97 12.63 -4.15
CA ALA A 196 -22.76 13.00 -4.90
C ALA A 196 -22.13 11.81 -5.64
N ARG A 197 -22.23 10.60 -5.11
CA ARG A 197 -21.77 9.39 -5.79
C ARG A 197 -22.61 9.08 -7.02
N GLU A 198 -23.93 9.18 -6.90
CA GLU A 198 -24.85 8.85 -7.99
C GLU A 198 -24.67 9.78 -9.20
N SER A 199 -24.39 11.06 -8.97
CA SER A 199 -24.14 12.03 -10.04
C SER A 199 -22.93 11.67 -10.92
N LEU A 200 -21.95 10.94 -10.36
CA LEU A 200 -20.75 10.51 -11.07
C LEU A 200 -20.90 9.13 -11.72
N LEU A 201 -21.95 8.36 -11.42
CA LEU A 201 -22.16 7.04 -12.01
C LEU A 201 -22.57 7.13 -13.46
N ARG A 202 -21.94 6.33 -14.33
CA ARG A 202 -22.42 6.03 -15.69
C ARG A 202 -23.29 4.78 -15.72
N ASP A 203 -22.94 3.80 -14.89
CA ASP A 203 -23.70 2.58 -14.68
C ASP A 203 -24.14 2.52 -13.20
N ARG A 204 -25.45 2.54 -12.96
CA ARG A 204 -26.02 2.44 -11.62
C ARG A 204 -25.71 1.13 -10.90
N ARG A 205 -25.30 0.10 -11.64
CA ARG A 205 -24.88 -1.20 -11.09
C ARG A 205 -23.44 -1.19 -10.56
N GLN A 206 -22.69 -0.08 -10.73
CA GLN A 206 -21.32 0.03 -10.24
C GLN A 206 -21.29 -0.10 -8.70
N PRO A 207 -20.75 -1.20 -8.12
CA PRO A 207 -20.77 -1.41 -6.68
C PRO A 207 -19.71 -0.60 -5.93
N ALA A 208 -18.64 -0.14 -6.64
CA ALA A 208 -17.49 0.49 -6.01
C ALA A 208 -17.87 1.66 -5.12
N LEU A 209 -17.33 1.69 -3.88
CA LEU A 209 -17.53 2.79 -2.94
C LEU A 209 -17.03 4.11 -3.53
N PHE A 210 -15.81 4.13 -4.03
CA PHE A 210 -15.21 5.32 -4.65
C PHE A 210 -15.09 5.15 -6.16
N VAL A 211 -15.71 6.08 -6.89
CA VAL A 211 -15.70 6.09 -8.35
C VAL A 211 -14.86 7.23 -8.91
N SER A 212 -14.34 7.03 -10.10
CA SER A 212 -13.60 8.03 -10.85
C SER A 212 -14.55 9.03 -11.50
N ARG A 213 -14.02 10.13 -12.02
CA ARG A 213 -14.80 11.09 -12.85
C ARG A 213 -15.48 10.44 -14.07
N ARG A 214 -15.02 9.25 -14.47
CA ARG A 214 -15.58 8.46 -15.58
C ARG A 214 -16.65 7.46 -15.12
N GLY A 215 -17.03 7.46 -13.85
CA GLY A 215 -18.06 6.58 -13.28
C GLY A 215 -17.60 5.15 -12.96
N GLY A 216 -16.39 4.74 -13.35
CA GLY A 216 -15.84 3.43 -12.99
C GLY A 216 -15.07 3.46 -11.66
N ARG A 217 -14.78 2.27 -11.11
CA ARG A 217 -13.98 2.10 -9.87
C ARG A 217 -12.70 2.94 -9.90
N LEU A 218 -12.39 3.60 -8.80
CA LEU A 218 -11.19 4.42 -8.68
C LEU A 218 -9.94 3.52 -8.61
N SER A 219 -8.93 3.84 -9.43
CA SER A 219 -7.67 3.10 -9.45
C SER A 219 -6.68 3.61 -8.40
N ARG A 220 -5.67 2.80 -8.06
CA ARG A 220 -4.58 3.19 -7.15
C ARG A 220 -3.86 4.47 -7.61
N SER A 221 -3.61 4.61 -8.91
CA SER A 221 -3.03 5.84 -9.48
C SER A 221 -3.98 7.03 -9.38
N GLY A 222 -5.29 6.78 -9.44
CA GLY A 222 -6.32 7.81 -9.18
C GLY A 222 -6.26 8.32 -7.76
N VAL A 223 -6.20 7.43 -6.77
CA VAL A 223 -6.05 7.79 -5.34
C VAL A 223 -4.75 8.55 -5.12
N PHE A 224 -3.63 8.10 -5.70
CA PHE A 224 -2.36 8.80 -5.59
C PHE A 224 -2.46 10.25 -6.09
N ARG A 225 -3.08 10.48 -7.26
CA ARG A 225 -3.31 11.84 -7.78
C ARG A 225 -4.21 12.70 -6.89
N ILE A 226 -5.20 12.10 -6.22
CA ILE A 226 -6.04 12.81 -5.26
C ILE A 226 -5.20 13.28 -4.07
N VAL A 227 -4.39 12.39 -3.48
CA VAL A 227 -3.48 12.73 -2.36
C VAL A 227 -2.52 13.86 -2.77
N GLN A 228 -1.93 13.79 -3.97
CA GLN A 228 -1.00 14.81 -4.47
C GLN A 228 -1.67 16.17 -4.64
N ARG A 229 -2.88 16.22 -5.21
CA ARG A 229 -3.63 17.47 -5.38
C ARG A 229 -4.03 18.07 -4.02
N ALA A 230 -4.50 17.25 -3.10
CA ALA A 230 -4.84 17.69 -1.75
C ALA A 230 -3.60 18.23 -1.01
N ALA A 231 -2.45 17.58 -1.17
CA ALA A 231 -1.17 18.03 -0.60
C ALA A 231 -0.78 19.41 -1.14
N MET A 232 -0.82 19.59 -2.45
CA MET A 232 -0.53 20.91 -3.07
C MET A 232 -1.50 21.99 -2.59
N ALA A 233 -2.80 21.69 -2.54
CA ALA A 233 -3.80 22.64 -2.07
C ALA A 233 -3.66 22.98 -0.57
N ALA A 234 -3.14 22.07 0.24
CA ALA A 234 -2.83 22.27 1.65
C ALA A 234 -1.46 22.95 1.90
N GLY A 235 -0.69 23.28 0.85
CA GLY A 235 0.65 23.86 0.98
C GLY A 235 1.71 22.88 1.51
N LEU A 236 1.48 21.56 1.40
CA LEU A 236 2.38 20.52 1.87
C LEU A 236 3.32 20.03 0.75
N ASP A 237 4.51 19.56 1.11
CA ASP A 237 5.46 18.98 0.13
C ASP A 237 4.88 17.67 -0.46
N CYS A 238 4.29 17.79 -1.64
CA CYS A 238 3.64 16.66 -2.32
C CYS A 238 4.62 15.50 -2.62
N ARG A 239 5.94 15.74 -2.76
CA ARG A 239 6.94 14.68 -3.00
C ARG A 239 7.06 13.71 -1.83
N ARG A 240 6.73 14.15 -0.62
CA ARG A 240 6.79 13.36 0.62
C ARG A 240 5.47 12.67 0.95
N LEU A 241 4.40 13.01 0.22
CA LEU A 241 3.03 12.56 0.50
C LEU A 241 2.57 11.48 -0.48
N SER A 242 2.04 10.42 0.09
CA SER A 242 1.50 9.28 -0.63
C SER A 242 0.39 8.61 0.21
N PRO A 243 -0.40 7.70 -0.35
CA PRO A 243 -1.31 6.88 0.43
C PRO A 243 -0.63 6.14 1.61
N HIS A 244 0.63 5.73 1.43
CA HIS A 244 1.39 5.09 2.49
C HIS A 244 1.75 6.06 3.63
N THR A 245 2.00 7.33 3.32
CA THR A 245 2.26 8.37 4.32
C THR A 245 1.05 8.57 5.24
N LEU A 246 -0.18 8.63 4.67
CA LEU A 246 -1.41 8.73 5.48
C LEU A 246 -1.61 7.53 6.40
N ARG A 247 -1.38 6.32 5.88
CA ARG A 247 -1.46 5.11 6.69
C ARG A 247 -0.38 5.07 7.79
N HIS A 248 0.82 5.53 7.49
CA HIS A 248 1.89 5.63 8.48
C HIS A 248 1.54 6.65 9.57
N SER A 249 1.01 7.83 9.19
CA SER A 249 0.54 8.84 10.14
C SER A 249 -0.58 8.33 11.03
N PHE A 250 -1.53 7.55 10.47
CA PHE A 250 -2.56 6.87 11.26
C PHE A 250 -1.95 5.97 12.35
N ALA A 251 -1.01 5.09 11.96
CA ALA A 251 -0.37 4.17 12.90
C ALA A 251 0.44 4.91 13.98
N THR A 252 1.21 5.94 13.58
CA THR A 252 2.01 6.76 14.49
C THR A 252 1.14 7.50 15.49
N HIS A 253 0.08 8.16 15.04
CA HIS A 253 -0.80 8.93 15.91
C HIS A 253 -1.60 8.06 16.88
N LEU A 254 -1.99 6.83 16.48
CA LEU A 254 -2.58 5.87 17.41
C LEU A 254 -1.58 5.45 18.49
N LEU A 255 -0.34 5.16 18.10
CA LEU A 255 0.72 4.77 19.04
C LEU A 255 1.05 5.91 20.01
N GLU A 256 1.23 7.13 19.51
CA GLU A 256 1.44 8.35 20.32
C GLU A 256 0.24 8.63 21.24
N GLY A 257 -0.96 8.25 20.80
CA GLY A 257 -2.18 8.29 21.58
C GLY A 257 -2.25 7.27 22.71
N GLY A 258 -1.34 6.28 22.75
CA GLY A 258 -1.29 5.23 23.76
C GLY A 258 -1.97 3.92 23.36
N ALA A 259 -2.37 3.76 22.09
CA ALA A 259 -2.91 2.49 21.62
C ALA A 259 -1.83 1.39 21.62
N GLY A 260 -2.22 0.16 21.97
CA GLY A 260 -1.33 -0.98 21.97
C GLY A 260 -0.78 -1.29 20.57
N LEU A 261 0.52 -1.61 20.46
CA LEU A 261 1.14 -1.94 19.18
C LEU A 261 0.45 -3.13 18.50
N ARG A 262 -0.03 -4.09 19.29
CA ARG A 262 -0.75 -5.27 18.81
C ARG A 262 -2.08 -4.89 18.16
N ASP A 263 -2.84 -4.00 18.79
CA ASP A 263 -4.15 -3.54 18.29
C ASP A 263 -3.97 -2.78 16.97
N ILE A 264 -2.92 -1.94 16.89
CA ILE A 264 -2.56 -1.23 15.66
C ILE A 264 -2.17 -2.22 14.55
N GLN A 265 -1.39 -3.26 14.86
CA GLN A 265 -1.02 -4.30 13.89
C GLN A 265 -2.23 -5.07 13.37
N GLU A 266 -3.19 -5.39 14.23
CA GLU A 266 -4.45 -6.04 13.86
C GLU A 266 -5.29 -5.15 12.95
N MET A 267 -5.50 -3.87 13.30
CA MET A 267 -6.21 -2.90 12.45
C MET A 267 -5.55 -2.75 11.07
N LEU A 268 -4.23 -2.74 11.04
CA LEU A 268 -3.46 -2.61 9.81
C LEU A 268 -3.38 -3.92 9.00
N GLY A 269 -3.76 -5.07 9.55
CA GLY A 269 -3.67 -6.36 8.87
C GLY A 269 -2.23 -6.75 8.55
N HIS A 270 -1.32 -6.60 9.52
CA HIS A 270 -0.01 -7.22 9.49
C HIS A 270 -0.19 -8.70 9.78
N SER A 271 0.12 -9.57 8.83
CA SER A 271 -0.11 -11.00 8.86
C SER A 271 0.64 -11.68 10.01
N SER A 272 -0.07 -11.93 11.10
CA SER A 272 0.22 -12.99 12.05
C SER A 272 -1.13 -13.57 12.49
N ILE A 273 -1.38 -14.79 12.06
CA ILE A 273 -2.23 -15.87 12.57
C ILE A 273 -3.21 -15.47 13.69
N ALA A 274 -4.50 -15.77 13.50
CA ALA A 274 -5.58 -15.77 14.48
C ALA A 274 -6.59 -14.60 14.43
N THR A 275 -6.92 -14.07 13.26
CA THR A 275 -7.76 -12.87 13.21
C THR A 275 -9.26 -13.09 13.06
N THR A 276 -9.72 -14.27 12.68
CA THR A 276 -11.16 -14.48 12.44
C THR A 276 -11.90 -14.89 13.74
N GLU A 277 -11.24 -15.59 14.64
CA GLU A 277 -11.84 -15.99 15.93
C GLU A 277 -11.76 -14.90 16.99
N LEU A 278 -10.75 -14.02 16.94
CA LEU A 278 -10.55 -12.95 17.92
C LEU A 278 -11.58 -11.81 17.74
N TYR A 279 -12.03 -11.54 16.51
CA TYR A 279 -13.05 -10.52 16.25
C TYR A 279 -14.46 -10.92 16.72
N ALA A 280 -14.73 -12.21 16.88
CA ALA A 280 -15.98 -12.67 17.49
C ALA A 280 -16.06 -12.34 18.98
N HIS A 281 -14.94 -12.12 19.66
CA HIS A 281 -14.86 -11.87 21.10
C HIS A 281 -14.35 -10.48 21.49
N VAL A 282 -13.70 -9.73 20.58
CA VAL A 282 -13.36 -8.32 20.81
C VAL A 282 -14.61 -7.51 20.55
N THR A 283 -15.28 -7.13 21.62
CA THR A 283 -16.53 -6.35 21.56
C THR A 283 -16.31 -5.11 20.68
N THR A 284 -17.22 -4.90 19.75
CA THR A 284 -17.33 -3.72 18.87
C THR A 284 -17.09 -2.39 19.61
N SER A 285 -17.42 -2.36 20.92
CA SER A 285 -17.19 -1.25 21.84
C SER A 285 -15.69 -0.99 22.09
N PHE A 286 -14.86 -2.02 22.29
CA PHE A 286 -13.43 -1.87 22.58
C PHE A 286 -12.67 -1.24 21.41
N LEU A 287 -12.91 -1.70 20.18
CA LEU A 287 -12.25 -1.12 18.98
C LEU A 287 -12.70 0.32 18.72
N ARG A 288 -13.97 0.64 18.96
CA ARG A 288 -14.51 2.02 18.88
C ARG A 288 -13.93 2.90 19.97
N GLU A 289 -13.81 2.39 21.17
CA GLU A 289 -13.26 3.09 22.33
C GLU A 289 -11.78 3.38 22.15
N GLN A 290 -10.98 2.41 21.70
CA GLN A 290 -9.55 2.59 21.37
C GLN A 290 -9.36 3.61 20.24
N HIS A 291 -10.11 3.48 19.15
CA HIS A 291 -10.06 4.47 18.06
C HIS A 291 -10.52 5.87 18.53
N GLY A 292 -11.56 5.93 19.35
CA GLY A 292 -12.08 7.19 19.93
C GLY A 292 -11.13 7.83 20.93
N MET A 293 -10.45 7.02 21.78
CA MET A 293 -9.53 7.51 22.81
C MET A 293 -8.19 7.98 22.25
N PHE A 294 -7.64 7.30 21.24
CA PHE A 294 -6.25 7.49 20.83
C PHE A 294 -6.09 8.21 19.48
N HIS A 295 -7.14 8.30 18.67
CA HIS A 295 -7.06 9.03 17.42
C HIS A 295 -7.22 10.54 17.64
N PRO A 296 -6.26 11.41 17.23
CA PRO A 296 -6.26 12.84 17.54
C PRO A 296 -7.56 13.56 17.20
N ARG A 297 -8.22 13.22 16.10
CA ARG A 297 -9.49 13.81 15.67
C ARG A 297 -10.72 13.37 16.49
N ALA A 298 -10.62 12.32 17.27
CA ALA A 298 -11.69 11.92 18.18
C ALA A 298 -11.65 12.73 19.49
N ARG A 299 -10.44 13.21 19.90
CA ARG A 299 -10.22 14.00 21.12
C ARG A 299 -10.63 15.47 20.98
N ASP A 300 -10.52 16.08 19.80
CA ASP A 300 -10.82 17.52 19.57
C ASP A 300 -12.23 17.95 19.96
N ARG A 301 -13.18 17.02 20.09
CA ARG A 301 -14.58 17.34 20.48
C ARG A 301 -14.91 17.16 21.95
N GLN A 302 -14.14 16.39 22.70
CA GLN A 302 -14.34 16.32 24.16
C GLN A 302 -13.85 17.62 24.84
N GLN A 303 -12.89 18.32 24.24
CA GLN A 303 -12.42 19.61 24.75
C GLN A 303 -13.35 20.78 24.36
N ASN A 304 -14.12 20.66 23.27
CA ASN A 304 -15.05 21.73 22.84
C ASN A 304 -16.49 21.58 23.39
N ALA A 305 -16.82 20.45 24.01
CA ALA A 305 -18.14 20.24 24.64
C ALA A 305 -18.19 20.66 26.13
N GLY A 306 -17.04 21.12 26.67
CA GLY A 306 -16.93 21.60 28.07
C GLY A 306 -16.70 23.09 28.18
N ARG A 307 -17.01 23.90 27.12
CA ARG A 307 -17.03 25.37 27.18
C ARG A 307 -18.41 25.91 26.83
#